data_4a5b00c45fab00e1cc9938acea1f94ef
#
_entry.id   4a5b00c45fab00e1cc9938acea1f94ef
#
_cell.length_a   1.000
_cell.length_b   1.000
_cell.length_c   1.000
_cell.angle_alpha   90.00
_cell.angle_beta   90.00
_cell.angle_gamma   90.00
#
_symmetry.space_group_name_H-M   'P 1'
#
loop_
_entity.id
_entity.type
_entity.pdbx_description
1 polymer ?
#
loop_
_entity_poly.entity_id
_entity_poly.type
_entity_poly.pdbx_seq_one_letter_code
_entity_poly.pdbx_strand_id
1 'polypeptide(L)'
;LEEGPYGKCVFHNDNDVVDHQVASLLFENGTTVAFTMCAFSDACDRTVKFMGTRGEIRASMDNNVIEVTQFGAGVRTGTTAVYTVKPGSTGHSGGDEGIMEEFVSILKGERENTNTIAQSVHSHVMAFAAEESRLTGRTVDVADFEKSVMA
;
A
#
# COMPACT_ATOMS: atom_id res chain seq x y z
N LEU A 1 -4.78 -10.37 31.99
CA LEU A 1 -4.51 -11.01 30.70
C LEU A 1 -5.74 -11.75 30.18
N GLU A 2 -6.49 -12.44 31.03
CA GLU A 2 -7.65 -13.25 30.63
C GLU A 2 -8.87 -12.43 30.15
N GLU A 3 -9.00 -11.19 30.61
CA GLU A 3 -10.13 -10.30 30.26
C GLU A 3 -9.78 -9.22 29.22
N GLY A 4 -8.51 -9.11 28.83
CA GLY A 4 -8.06 -8.10 27.86
C GLY A 4 -8.05 -8.62 26.42
N PRO A 5 -8.12 -7.72 25.42
CA PRO A 5 -8.11 -8.11 24.01
C PRO A 5 -6.84 -8.86 23.59
N TYR A 6 -5.74 -8.68 24.31
CA TYR A 6 -4.47 -9.36 24.06
C TYR A 6 -4.30 -10.71 24.79
N GLY A 7 -5.28 -11.14 25.57
CA GLY A 7 -5.27 -12.42 26.29
C GLY A 7 -5.74 -13.61 25.46
N LYS A 8 -6.39 -13.37 24.32
CA LYS A 8 -6.87 -14.40 23.42
C LYS A 8 -5.75 -14.91 22.49
N CYS A 9 -5.76 -16.19 22.22
CA CYS A 9 -4.85 -16.78 21.23
C CYS A 9 -5.19 -16.22 19.84
N VAL A 10 -4.19 -15.64 19.16
CA VAL A 10 -4.37 -15.04 17.84
C VAL A 10 -4.87 -16.03 16.78
N PHE A 11 -4.54 -17.32 16.91
CA PHE A 11 -4.98 -18.39 16.00
C PHE A 11 -6.37 -18.97 16.34
N HIS A 12 -6.94 -18.58 17.47
CA HIS A 12 -8.26 -19.06 17.94
C HIS A 12 -9.16 -17.89 18.31
N ASN A 13 -8.97 -16.76 17.66
CA ASN A 13 -9.82 -15.61 17.82
C ASN A 13 -11.00 -15.69 16.85
N ASP A 14 -12.08 -15.02 17.21
CA ASP A 14 -13.30 -14.83 16.41
C ASP A 14 -13.17 -13.69 15.37
N ASN A 15 -11.96 -13.48 14.85
CA ASN A 15 -11.66 -12.47 13.88
C ASN A 15 -12.27 -12.83 12.52
N ASP A 16 -13.03 -11.92 11.92
CA ASP A 16 -13.72 -12.09 10.64
C ASP A 16 -13.05 -11.34 9.46
N VAL A 17 -11.94 -10.65 9.73
CA VAL A 17 -11.14 -9.98 8.69
C VAL A 17 -9.98 -10.85 8.24
N VAL A 18 -9.42 -10.54 7.07
CA VAL A 18 -8.28 -11.28 6.52
C VAL A 18 -7.02 -11.05 7.34
N ASP A 19 -6.31 -12.10 7.66
CA ASP A 19 -4.98 -12.11 8.29
C ASP A 19 -3.86 -12.45 7.26
N HIS A 20 -4.25 -12.96 6.11
CA HIS A 20 -3.40 -13.12 4.93
C HIS A 20 -4.26 -12.96 3.67
N GLN A 21 -3.72 -12.31 2.66
CA GLN A 21 -4.45 -12.02 1.44
C GLN A 21 -3.52 -11.92 0.24
N VAL A 22 -3.99 -12.43 -0.89
CA VAL A 22 -3.42 -12.19 -2.21
C VAL A 22 -4.51 -11.61 -3.09
N ALA A 23 -4.23 -10.50 -3.76
CA ALA A 23 -5.13 -9.90 -4.72
C ALA A 23 -4.39 -9.54 -6.02
N SER A 24 -5.07 -9.73 -7.14
CA SER A 24 -4.62 -9.28 -8.45
C SER A 24 -5.52 -8.15 -8.92
N LEU A 25 -4.91 -7.02 -9.30
CA LEU A 25 -5.64 -5.84 -9.75
C LEU A 25 -5.23 -5.50 -11.18
N LEU A 26 -6.22 -5.11 -11.98
CA LEU A 26 -6.03 -4.57 -13.32
C LEU A 26 -6.61 -3.16 -13.36
N PHE A 27 -5.77 -2.20 -13.70
CA PHE A 27 -6.17 -0.80 -13.86
C PHE A 27 -6.57 -0.51 -15.31
N GLU A 28 -7.40 0.52 -15.52
CA GLU A 28 -7.87 0.96 -16.85
C GLU A 28 -6.74 1.26 -17.83
N ASN A 29 -5.60 1.76 -17.34
CA ASN A 29 -4.41 2.04 -18.15
C ASN A 29 -3.59 0.78 -18.48
N GLY A 30 -4.07 -0.41 -18.13
CA GLY A 30 -3.40 -1.69 -18.37
C GLY A 30 -2.34 -2.06 -17.32
N THR A 31 -2.14 -1.24 -16.29
CA THR A 31 -1.23 -1.59 -15.17
C THR A 31 -1.80 -2.76 -14.38
N THR A 32 -0.97 -3.76 -14.12
CA THR A 32 -1.33 -4.90 -13.25
C THR A 32 -0.59 -4.82 -11.93
N VAL A 33 -1.26 -5.20 -10.85
CA VAL A 33 -0.69 -5.26 -9.51
C VAL A 33 -0.95 -6.62 -8.89
N ALA A 34 0.09 -7.22 -8.30
CA ALA A 34 -0.03 -8.35 -7.40
C ALA A 34 0.22 -7.82 -5.97
N PHE A 35 -0.80 -7.90 -5.14
CA PHE A 35 -0.75 -7.51 -3.74
C PHE A 35 -0.69 -8.76 -2.87
N THR A 36 0.18 -8.75 -1.88
CA THR A 36 0.28 -9.82 -0.89
C THR A 36 0.41 -9.21 0.49
N MET A 37 -0.40 -9.66 1.42
CA MET A 37 -0.35 -9.29 2.82
C MET A 37 -0.37 -10.55 3.69
N CYS A 38 0.41 -10.55 4.76
CA CYS A 38 0.38 -11.57 5.80
C CYS A 38 0.62 -10.91 7.15
N ALA A 39 -0.28 -11.15 8.10
CA ALA A 39 -0.15 -10.63 9.46
C ALA A 39 0.85 -11.43 10.32
N PHE A 40 1.25 -12.63 9.88
CA PHE A 40 2.09 -13.57 10.62
C PHE A 40 3.49 -13.69 10.01
N SER A 41 4.16 -12.56 9.79
CA SER A 41 5.54 -12.51 9.31
C SER A 41 6.48 -12.04 10.43
N ASP A 42 7.72 -12.48 10.38
CA ASP A 42 8.77 -12.05 11.33
C ASP A 42 9.06 -10.55 11.20
N ALA A 43 9.14 -10.06 9.96
CA ALA A 43 9.30 -8.64 9.67
C ALA A 43 7.95 -7.99 9.32
N CYS A 44 7.70 -6.80 9.85
CA CYS A 44 6.54 -5.96 9.47
C CYS A 44 6.92 -5.00 8.34
N ASP A 45 7.69 -5.48 7.36
CA ASP A 45 8.16 -4.65 6.24
C ASP A 45 7.06 -4.44 5.19
N ARG A 46 7.16 -3.31 4.52
CA ARG A 46 6.41 -3.02 3.29
C ARG A 46 7.40 -2.92 2.15
N THR A 47 7.41 -3.95 1.32
CA THR A 47 8.21 -3.97 0.09
C THR A 47 7.37 -3.63 -1.12
N VAL A 48 7.94 -2.92 -2.07
CA VAL A 48 7.27 -2.61 -3.33
C VAL A 48 8.22 -2.79 -4.49
N LYS A 49 7.69 -3.30 -5.62
CA LYS A 49 8.40 -3.38 -6.87
C LYS A 49 7.55 -2.78 -7.99
N PHE A 50 8.07 -1.77 -8.66
CA PHE A 50 7.51 -1.26 -9.92
C PHE A 50 8.34 -1.78 -11.08
N MET A 51 7.66 -2.30 -12.10
CA MET A 51 8.27 -2.79 -13.34
C MET A 51 7.72 -1.98 -14.49
N GLY A 52 8.56 -1.15 -15.08
CA GLY A 52 8.22 -0.31 -16.22
C GLY A 52 8.98 -0.71 -17.49
N THR A 53 8.70 -0.03 -18.57
CA THR A 53 9.33 -0.29 -19.87
C THR A 53 10.78 0.23 -19.97
N ARG A 54 11.18 1.14 -19.11
CA ARG A 54 12.52 1.76 -19.10
C ARG A 54 13.37 1.40 -17.90
N GLY A 55 12.80 0.73 -16.90
CA GLY A 55 13.50 0.41 -15.66
C GLY A 55 12.59 -0.23 -14.64
N GLU A 56 13.15 -0.53 -13.49
CA GLU A 56 12.42 -1.01 -12.33
C GLU A 56 12.81 -0.23 -11.06
N ILE A 57 11.87 -0.17 -10.11
CA ILE A 57 12.10 0.37 -8.78
C ILE A 57 11.81 -0.71 -7.76
N ARG A 58 12.67 -0.85 -6.77
CA ARG A 58 12.46 -1.68 -5.59
C ARG A 58 12.61 -0.82 -4.35
N ALA A 59 11.73 -1.00 -3.38
CA ALA A 59 11.86 -0.31 -2.10
C ALA A 59 11.48 -1.23 -0.94
N SER A 60 12.09 -0.99 0.22
CA SER A 60 11.80 -1.60 1.50
C SER A 60 11.73 -0.50 2.55
N MET A 61 10.65 -0.46 3.31
CA MET A 61 10.49 0.54 4.38
C MET A 61 11.44 0.27 5.54
N ASP A 62 11.56 -0.98 5.97
CA ASP A 62 12.43 -1.34 7.11
C ASP A 62 13.90 -1.05 6.83
N ASN A 63 14.34 -1.26 5.58
CA ASN A 63 15.70 -0.96 5.17
C ASN A 63 15.93 0.51 4.81
N ASN A 64 14.86 1.31 4.69
CA ASN A 64 14.90 2.71 4.26
C ASN A 64 15.65 2.91 2.93
N VAL A 65 15.46 1.99 1.99
CA VAL A 65 16.20 1.94 0.72
C VAL A 65 15.23 1.94 -0.46
N ILE A 66 15.57 2.74 -1.46
CA ILE A 66 14.94 2.74 -2.78
C ILE A 66 16.03 2.47 -3.82
N GLU A 67 15.87 1.41 -4.60
CA GLU A 67 16.75 1.06 -5.71
C GLU A 67 16.04 1.38 -7.03
N VAL A 68 16.66 2.19 -7.85
CA VAL A 68 16.15 2.54 -9.18
C VAL A 68 17.11 2.00 -10.22
N THR A 69 16.67 1.02 -10.99
CA THR A 69 17.45 0.45 -12.08
C THR A 69 16.93 0.94 -13.43
N GLN A 70 17.72 1.70 -14.14
CA GLN A 70 17.46 2.06 -15.53
C GLN A 70 17.97 0.93 -16.44
N PHE A 71 17.15 0.44 -17.36
CA PHE A 71 17.56 -0.60 -18.30
C PHE A 71 18.59 -0.07 -19.31
N GLY A 72 19.61 -0.87 -19.56
CA GLY A 72 20.57 -0.64 -20.65
C GLY A 72 20.15 -1.30 -21.95
N ALA A 73 21.01 -1.22 -22.97
CA ALA A 73 20.73 -1.75 -24.30
C ALA A 73 20.75 -3.29 -24.38
N GLY A 74 21.20 -3.99 -23.36
CA GLY A 74 21.28 -5.45 -23.29
C GLY A 74 20.81 -6.03 -21.96
N VAL A 75 20.79 -7.36 -21.89
CA VAL A 75 20.39 -8.06 -20.65
C VAL A 75 21.43 -7.77 -19.56
N ARG A 76 20.98 -7.34 -18.37
CA ARG A 76 21.81 -7.02 -17.19
C ARG A 76 22.86 -5.92 -17.44
N THR A 77 22.59 -5.01 -18.39
CA THR A 77 23.43 -3.84 -18.64
C THR A 77 22.87 -2.56 -18.07
N GLY A 78 21.87 -2.67 -17.21
CA GLY A 78 21.22 -1.54 -16.52
C GLY A 78 22.14 -0.89 -15.48
N THR A 79 21.84 0.35 -15.18
CA THR A 79 22.50 1.11 -14.11
C THR A 79 21.54 1.27 -12.93
N THR A 80 22.00 0.91 -11.73
CA THR A 80 21.23 1.03 -10.50
C THR A 80 21.73 2.18 -9.66
N ALA A 81 20.85 3.09 -9.31
CA ALA A 81 21.06 4.09 -8.27
C ALA A 81 20.36 3.63 -6.98
N VAL A 82 21.04 3.78 -5.85
CA VAL A 82 20.50 3.43 -4.54
C VAL A 82 20.32 4.71 -3.73
N TYR A 83 19.12 4.90 -3.21
CA TYR A 83 18.77 6.03 -2.37
C TYR A 83 18.46 5.52 -0.97
N THR A 84 19.13 6.07 0.03
CA THR A 84 18.78 5.83 1.44
C THR A 84 17.88 6.95 1.93
N VAL A 85 16.72 6.58 2.44
CA VAL A 85 15.76 7.52 3.02
C VAL A 85 16.07 7.66 4.50
N LYS A 86 16.19 8.88 4.99
CA LYS A 86 16.36 9.12 6.42
C LYS A 86 15.03 8.80 7.12
N PRO A 87 14.98 7.85 8.04
CA PRO A 87 13.75 7.58 8.78
C PRO A 87 13.33 8.80 9.60
N GLY A 88 12.04 9.06 9.68
CA GLY A 88 11.49 10.06 10.59
C GLY A 88 11.68 9.64 12.04
N SER A 89 11.73 10.62 12.94
CA SER A 89 11.94 10.40 14.38
C SER A 89 10.64 10.21 15.16
N THR A 90 9.49 10.40 14.53
CA THR A 90 8.15 10.34 15.14
C THR A 90 7.37 9.11 14.66
N GLY A 91 6.13 8.94 15.15
CA GLY A 91 5.26 7.81 14.84
C GLY A 91 5.16 7.49 13.34
N HIS A 92 4.99 6.22 13.01
CA HIS A 92 4.91 5.70 11.64
C HIS A 92 6.10 6.14 10.75
N SER A 93 7.32 6.11 11.31
CA SER A 93 8.57 6.52 10.62
C SER A 93 8.55 7.98 10.13
N GLY A 94 7.86 8.87 10.87
CA GLY A 94 7.71 10.29 10.52
C GLY A 94 6.48 10.60 9.67
N GLY A 95 5.65 9.61 9.36
CA GLY A 95 4.43 9.80 8.57
C GLY A 95 3.43 10.74 9.24
N ASP A 96 3.29 10.65 10.58
CA ASP A 96 2.36 11.50 11.34
C ASP A 96 2.78 12.98 11.27
N GLU A 97 4.07 13.26 11.43
CA GLU A 97 4.63 14.61 11.32
C GLU A 97 4.48 15.14 9.88
N GLY A 98 4.81 14.31 8.88
CA GLY A 98 4.70 14.68 7.47
C GLY A 98 3.27 15.05 7.05
N ILE A 99 2.26 14.31 7.51
CA ILE A 99 0.86 14.62 7.25
C ILE A 99 0.47 15.96 7.87
N MET A 100 0.91 16.23 9.10
CA MET A 100 0.59 17.50 9.78
C MET A 100 1.29 18.68 9.12
N GLU A 101 2.55 18.54 8.72
CA GLU A 101 3.29 19.57 7.98
C GLU A 101 2.62 19.87 6.63
N GLU A 102 2.26 18.81 5.89
CA GLU A 102 1.54 18.95 4.61
C GLU A 102 0.21 19.68 4.80
N PHE A 103 -0.59 19.27 5.78
CA PHE A 103 -1.87 19.89 6.10
C PHE A 103 -1.73 21.39 6.41
N VAL A 104 -0.76 21.77 7.25
CA VAL A 104 -0.49 23.17 7.58
C VAL A 104 -0.04 23.96 6.36
N SER A 105 0.82 23.39 5.51
CA SER A 105 1.30 24.04 4.29
C SER A 105 0.17 24.26 3.28
N ILE A 106 -0.76 23.32 3.16
CA ILE A 106 -1.97 23.47 2.32
C ILE A 106 -2.85 24.60 2.86
N LEU A 107 -3.10 24.65 4.17
CA LEU A 107 -3.91 25.72 4.78
C LEU A 107 -3.31 27.11 4.59
N LYS A 108 -1.98 27.22 4.56
CA LYS A 108 -1.27 28.47 4.28
C LYS A 108 -1.23 28.83 2.80
N GLY A 109 -1.67 27.96 1.90
CA GLY A 109 -1.57 28.15 0.46
C GLY A 109 -0.16 27.99 -0.11
N GLU A 110 0.75 27.39 0.65
CA GLU A 110 2.14 27.14 0.25
C GLU A 110 2.27 25.87 -0.62
N ARG A 111 1.25 25.01 -0.60
CA ARG A 111 1.23 23.73 -1.29
C ARG A 111 -0.17 23.40 -1.80
N GLU A 112 -0.26 22.76 -2.96
CA GLU A 112 -1.51 22.20 -3.47
C GLU A 112 -1.90 20.93 -2.73
N ASN A 113 -3.20 20.72 -2.53
CA ASN A 113 -3.70 19.47 -1.96
C ASN A 113 -3.65 18.35 -3.01
N THR A 114 -2.73 17.42 -2.85
CA THR A 114 -2.60 16.24 -3.71
C THR A 114 -3.30 14.99 -3.16
N ASN A 115 -3.73 15.02 -1.89
CA ASN A 115 -4.41 13.92 -1.20
C ASN A 115 -5.83 14.31 -0.82
N THR A 116 -6.77 14.11 -1.72
CA THR A 116 -8.18 14.45 -1.50
C THR A 116 -8.91 13.34 -0.73
N ILE A 117 -10.00 13.71 -0.05
CA ILE A 117 -10.91 12.73 0.58
C ILE A 117 -11.42 11.73 -0.46
N ALA A 118 -11.73 12.17 -1.68
CA ALA A 118 -12.20 11.29 -2.74
C ALA A 118 -11.17 10.20 -3.09
N GLN A 119 -9.90 10.55 -3.19
CA GLN A 119 -8.82 9.57 -3.43
C GLN A 119 -8.66 8.60 -2.25
N SER A 120 -8.78 9.10 -1.02
CA SER A 120 -8.74 8.28 0.17
C SER A 120 -9.91 7.30 0.22
N VAL A 121 -11.13 7.76 -0.04
CA VAL A 121 -12.33 6.90 -0.13
C VAL A 121 -12.15 5.84 -1.20
N HIS A 122 -11.69 6.22 -2.39
CA HIS A 122 -11.47 5.27 -3.49
C HIS A 122 -10.48 4.15 -3.11
N SER A 123 -9.41 4.48 -2.40
CA SER A 123 -8.46 3.45 -1.93
C SER A 123 -9.09 2.47 -0.93
N HIS A 124 -10.01 2.94 -0.07
CA HIS A 124 -10.77 2.06 0.83
C HIS A 124 -11.77 1.20 0.06
N VAL A 125 -12.45 1.77 -0.95
CA VAL A 125 -13.36 1.02 -1.82
C VAL A 125 -12.62 -0.12 -2.54
N MET A 126 -11.39 0.11 -2.99
CA MET A 126 -10.56 -0.97 -3.57
C MET A 126 -10.32 -2.11 -2.57
N ALA A 127 -10.07 -1.81 -1.31
CA ALA A 127 -9.90 -2.83 -0.27
C ALA A 127 -11.19 -3.60 -0.01
N PHE A 128 -12.33 -2.92 0.05
CA PHE A 128 -13.64 -3.57 0.19
C PHE A 128 -14.02 -4.40 -1.04
N ALA A 129 -13.69 -3.94 -2.25
CA ALA A 129 -13.88 -4.72 -3.46
C ALA A 129 -13.03 -5.99 -3.50
N ALA A 130 -11.81 -5.95 -2.95
CA ALA A 130 -10.98 -7.14 -2.78
C ALA A 130 -11.62 -8.16 -1.81
N GLU A 131 -12.22 -7.67 -0.72
CA GLU A 131 -12.97 -8.52 0.22
C GLU A 131 -14.22 -9.11 -0.43
N GLU A 132 -15.00 -8.32 -1.14
CA GLU A 132 -16.17 -8.81 -1.92
C GLU A 132 -15.75 -9.89 -2.93
N SER A 133 -14.62 -9.69 -3.62
CA SER A 133 -14.05 -10.70 -4.53
C SER A 133 -13.72 -12.00 -3.80
N ARG A 134 -13.11 -11.90 -2.61
CA ARG A 134 -12.78 -13.05 -1.76
C ARG A 134 -14.03 -13.83 -1.34
N LEU A 135 -15.05 -13.13 -0.89
CA LEU A 135 -16.28 -13.73 -0.37
C LEU A 135 -17.13 -14.39 -1.48
N THR A 136 -17.16 -13.75 -2.65
CA THR A 136 -17.99 -14.21 -3.78
C THR A 136 -17.25 -15.15 -4.74
N GLY A 137 -15.92 -15.17 -4.70
CA GLY A 137 -15.08 -15.90 -5.67
C GLY A 137 -15.14 -15.31 -7.08
N ARG A 138 -15.51 -14.04 -7.24
CA ARG A 138 -15.70 -13.36 -8.53
C ARG A 138 -14.73 -12.18 -8.67
N THR A 139 -14.43 -11.85 -9.91
CA THR A 139 -13.80 -10.55 -10.22
C THR A 139 -14.82 -9.45 -9.97
N VAL A 140 -14.40 -8.39 -9.28
CA VAL A 140 -15.24 -7.23 -8.95
C VAL A 140 -14.75 -6.04 -9.77
N ASP A 141 -15.67 -5.39 -10.50
CA ASP A 141 -15.44 -4.08 -11.07
C ASP A 141 -15.53 -3.03 -9.97
N VAL A 142 -14.42 -2.32 -9.71
CA VAL A 142 -14.33 -1.38 -8.59
C VAL A 142 -15.24 -0.19 -8.77
N ALA A 143 -15.41 0.32 -10.02
CA ALA A 143 -16.24 1.48 -10.28
C ALA A 143 -17.73 1.16 -10.07
N ASP A 144 -18.17 -0.03 -10.47
CA ASP A 144 -19.55 -0.46 -10.24
C ASP A 144 -19.80 -0.81 -8.78
N PHE A 145 -18.82 -1.38 -8.10
CA PHE A 145 -18.88 -1.63 -6.65
C PHE A 145 -18.99 -0.32 -5.88
N GLU A 146 -18.16 0.68 -6.20
CA GLU A 146 -18.22 2.02 -5.59
C GLU A 146 -19.60 2.66 -5.72
N LYS A 147 -20.18 2.64 -6.91
CA LYS A 147 -21.56 3.14 -7.13
C LYS A 147 -22.56 2.43 -6.23
N SER A 148 -22.41 1.12 -6.05
CA SER A 148 -23.36 0.33 -5.27
C SER A 148 -23.32 0.59 -3.77
N VAL A 149 -22.15 0.97 -3.23
CA VAL A 149 -21.96 1.22 -1.78
C VAL A 149 -22.10 2.69 -1.40
N MET A 150 -22.03 3.60 -2.39
CA MET A 150 -22.16 5.04 -2.18
C MET A 150 -23.56 5.58 -2.49
N ALA A 151 -24.47 4.75 -2.99
CA ALA A 151 -25.88 5.08 -3.26
C ALA A 151 -26.72 4.98 -1.97
#